data_59c2bf4e3ee4e9c43fa16b928c2d2cd3
#
_entry.id   59c2bf4e3ee4e9c43fa16b928c2d2cd3
#
_cell.length_a   1.000
_cell.length_b   1.000
_cell.length_c   1.000
_cell.angle_alpha   90.00
_cell.angle_beta   90.00
_cell.angle_gamma   90.00
#
_symmetry.space_group_name_H-M   'P 1'
#
loop_
_entity.id
_entity.type
_entity.pdbx_description
1 polymer ?
#
loop_
_entity_poly.entity_id
_entity_poly.type
_entity_poly.pdbx_seq_one_letter_code
_entity_poly.pdbx_strand_id
1 'polypeptide(L)'
;MEQNLYQAYVRLLEQELVPAMGCTEPIAVAYAAAAAAAGIIAGEPDRQLLVISRVTEEQQAQIAAYLQNAAFTIRESDSGALFEITITLCGGGHRAVCRIAEDHTNIVCIERDGETVYSRTPETSTVTAASDKSLLTVEQIVEFADALEIRDVKHIFDRQIACNMAIAEEGLQRDYGARIGQILLKTQKDDVITRAKAYAAAASDARMGGCEKPVVINSGSGNQGITASVPVVVYAGELGASEDLLYRALAVSNLVTLHLKSGIGPLSAYCGVISAGCGAAAGITYLYGGKFREIAHTVVNALAINSGIICDGAMASCAAKIASAVEAGILGMQMFREGSQFYDGDGIVTKGVENTIRNISRLATDGMRKTDAEIIKMMLS
;
A
#
# COMPACT_ATOMS: atom_id res chain seq x y z
N MET A 1 -26.19 -1.46 -10.65
CA MET A 1 -25.64 -0.70 -9.49
C MET A 1 -26.38 0.66 -9.34
N GLU A 2 -26.73 1.07 -8.11
CA GLU A 2 -27.34 2.37 -7.84
C GLU A 2 -26.35 3.51 -8.07
N GLN A 3 -26.82 4.65 -8.60
CA GLN A 3 -25.97 5.79 -8.98
C GLN A 3 -25.16 6.37 -7.80
N ASN A 4 -25.75 6.44 -6.61
CA ASN A 4 -25.06 6.93 -5.41
C ASN A 4 -23.90 6.04 -5.00
N LEU A 5 -24.06 4.71 -5.09
CA LEU A 5 -23.03 3.74 -4.80
C LEU A 5 -21.91 3.79 -5.85
N TYR A 6 -22.27 3.92 -7.13
CA TYR A 6 -21.32 4.12 -8.20
C TYR A 6 -20.42 5.34 -7.95
N GLN A 7 -21.01 6.49 -7.63
CA GLN A 7 -20.26 7.70 -7.34
C GLN A 7 -19.40 7.58 -6.06
N ALA A 8 -19.85 6.81 -5.07
CA ALA A 8 -19.04 6.53 -3.88
C ALA A 8 -17.77 5.75 -4.25
N TYR A 9 -17.84 4.78 -5.14
CA TYR A 9 -16.70 3.98 -5.57
C TYR A 9 -15.71 4.80 -6.43
N VAL A 10 -16.20 5.67 -7.31
CA VAL A 10 -15.33 6.60 -8.04
C VAL A 10 -14.57 7.51 -7.07
N ARG A 11 -15.25 8.10 -6.08
CA ARG A 11 -14.60 8.94 -5.05
C ARG A 11 -13.58 8.16 -4.22
N LEU A 12 -13.87 6.89 -3.89
CA LEU A 12 -12.91 6.02 -3.21
C LEU A 12 -11.60 5.89 -4.02
N LEU A 13 -11.72 5.61 -5.31
CA LEU A 13 -10.55 5.51 -6.19
C LEU A 13 -9.79 6.84 -6.29
N GLU A 14 -10.48 7.98 -6.41
CA GLU A 14 -9.85 9.30 -6.48
C GLU A 14 -9.08 9.66 -5.20
N GLN A 15 -9.62 9.34 -4.04
CA GLN A 15 -9.04 9.68 -2.74
C GLN A 15 -7.89 8.78 -2.34
N GLU A 16 -7.97 7.49 -2.69
CA GLU A 16 -7.01 6.49 -2.26
C GLU A 16 -5.84 6.29 -3.23
N LEU A 17 -6.06 6.56 -4.54
CA LEU A 17 -5.04 6.38 -5.57
C LEU A 17 -4.34 7.71 -5.88
N VAL A 18 -3.50 8.14 -4.97
CA VAL A 18 -2.76 9.41 -5.08
C VAL A 18 -1.25 9.17 -5.26
N PRO A 19 -0.53 10.07 -5.96
CA PRO A 19 0.90 9.95 -6.11
C PRO A 19 1.62 10.26 -4.79
N ALA A 20 2.67 9.48 -4.50
CA ALA A 20 3.55 9.68 -3.36
C ALA A 20 4.99 9.34 -3.71
N MET A 21 5.94 9.96 -3.02
CA MET A 21 7.36 9.64 -3.08
C MET A 21 7.87 9.17 -1.73
N GLY A 22 8.91 8.35 -1.75
CA GLY A 22 9.52 7.81 -0.53
C GLY A 22 8.66 6.74 0.14
N CYS A 23 8.96 6.48 1.41
CA CYS A 23 8.25 5.48 2.20
C CYS A 23 7.02 6.09 2.87
N THR A 24 5.87 5.46 2.69
CA THR A 24 4.58 5.84 3.30
C THR A 24 4.11 4.82 4.34
N GLU A 25 4.89 3.79 4.62
CA GLU A 25 4.58 2.81 5.65
C GLU A 25 4.92 3.34 7.05
N PRO A 26 4.02 3.15 8.05
CA PRO A 26 4.15 3.73 9.39
C PRO A 26 5.37 3.27 10.20
N ILE A 27 5.95 2.12 9.87
CA ILE A 27 7.09 1.53 10.61
C ILE A 27 8.44 2.17 10.20
N ALA A 28 8.42 3.35 9.59
CA ALA A 28 9.62 4.12 9.29
C ALA A 28 10.25 4.76 10.56
N VAL A 29 10.13 4.14 11.74
CA VAL A 29 10.65 4.69 13.01
C VAL A 29 12.16 4.93 12.94
N ALA A 30 12.90 4.01 12.32
CA ALA A 30 14.35 4.18 12.11
C ALA A 30 14.68 5.32 11.12
N TYR A 31 13.74 5.69 10.26
CA TYR A 31 13.88 6.79 9.30
C TYR A 31 13.27 8.11 9.81
N ALA A 32 12.58 8.11 10.95
CA ALA A 32 11.95 9.33 11.48
C ALA A 32 13.00 10.45 11.71
N ALA A 33 14.17 10.11 12.21
CA ALA A 33 15.27 11.07 12.36
C ALA A 33 15.77 11.59 11.02
N ALA A 34 15.95 10.71 10.04
CA ALA A 34 16.37 11.09 8.68
C ALA A 34 15.28 11.91 7.98
N ALA A 35 14.02 11.53 8.14
CA ALA A 35 12.88 12.29 7.60
C ALA A 35 12.76 13.68 8.24
N ALA A 36 12.96 13.79 9.56
CA ALA A 36 12.98 15.07 10.27
C ALA A 36 14.13 15.96 9.78
N ALA A 37 15.36 15.41 9.64
CA ALA A 37 16.50 16.13 9.10
C ALA A 37 16.27 16.59 7.66
N ALA A 38 15.72 15.72 6.80
CA ALA A 38 15.34 16.06 5.44
C ALA A 38 14.25 17.16 5.40
N GLY A 39 13.28 17.10 6.28
CA GLY A 39 12.24 18.12 6.43
C GLY A 39 12.79 19.48 6.85
N ILE A 40 13.79 19.50 7.75
CA ILE A 40 14.46 20.73 8.20
C ILE A 40 15.27 21.39 7.06
N ILE A 41 16.01 20.59 6.27
CA ILE A 41 16.99 21.07 5.30
C ILE A 41 16.35 21.33 3.94
N ALA A 42 15.42 20.49 3.52
CA ALA A 42 14.90 20.45 2.15
C ALA A 42 13.38 20.38 2.06
N GLY A 43 12.65 20.39 3.18
CA GLY A 43 11.20 20.19 3.19
C GLY A 43 10.42 21.33 2.54
N GLU A 44 9.50 20.98 1.63
CA GLU A 44 8.50 21.87 1.03
C GLU A 44 7.10 21.45 1.56
N PRO A 45 6.65 21.97 2.73
CA PRO A 45 5.46 21.44 3.43
C PRO A 45 4.17 21.48 2.62
N ASP A 46 4.02 22.44 1.72
CA ASP A 46 2.86 22.57 0.85
C ASP A 46 2.70 21.42 -0.15
N ARG A 47 3.74 20.60 -0.34
CA ARG A 47 3.75 19.45 -1.23
C ARG A 47 3.26 18.15 -0.58
N GLN A 48 2.86 18.18 0.68
CA GLN A 48 2.32 17.04 1.42
C GLN A 48 3.19 15.79 1.29
N LEU A 49 2.68 14.69 0.71
CA LEU A 49 3.40 13.42 0.51
C LEU A 49 4.58 13.50 -0.49
N LEU A 50 4.77 14.63 -1.15
CA LEU A 50 5.90 14.94 -2.02
C LEU A 50 6.88 15.94 -1.39
N VAL A 51 6.80 16.16 -0.08
CA VAL A 51 7.54 17.19 0.68
C VAL A 51 9.07 17.18 0.47
N ILE A 52 9.64 16.00 0.21
CA ILE A 52 11.10 15.82 -0.02
C ILE A 52 11.44 15.45 -1.47
N SER A 53 10.53 15.65 -2.43
CA SER A 53 10.68 15.19 -3.82
C SER A 53 11.72 15.94 -4.66
N ARG A 54 12.34 16.97 -4.10
CA ARG A 54 13.34 17.82 -4.79
C ARG A 54 14.61 18.01 -3.99
N VAL A 55 14.96 17.02 -3.16
CA VAL A 55 16.21 17.05 -2.39
C VAL A 55 17.41 16.98 -3.35
N THR A 56 18.25 18.01 -3.36
CA THR A 56 19.44 18.06 -4.21
C THR A 56 20.60 17.26 -3.61
N GLU A 57 21.62 16.92 -4.40
CA GLU A 57 22.83 16.23 -3.89
C GLU A 57 23.51 17.03 -2.77
N GLU A 58 23.53 18.35 -2.87
CA GLU A 58 24.07 19.21 -1.83
C GLU A 58 23.25 19.11 -0.53
N GLN A 59 21.94 19.13 -0.63
CA GLN A 59 21.04 18.94 0.51
C GLN A 59 21.16 17.53 1.11
N GLN A 60 21.37 16.49 0.31
CA GLN A 60 21.64 15.13 0.80
C GLN A 60 22.93 15.10 1.64
N ALA A 61 23.98 15.76 1.19
CA ALA A 61 25.22 15.89 1.96
C ALA A 61 25.00 16.65 3.28
N GLN A 62 24.19 17.72 3.26
CA GLN A 62 23.84 18.48 4.47
C GLN A 62 22.98 17.62 5.44
N ILE A 63 22.02 16.85 4.94
CA ILE A 63 21.22 15.91 5.74
C ILE A 63 22.12 14.87 6.41
N ALA A 64 23.06 14.28 5.66
CA ALA A 64 24.00 13.31 6.19
C ALA A 64 24.89 13.91 7.31
N ALA A 65 25.40 15.12 7.09
CA ALA A 65 26.17 15.83 8.09
C ALA A 65 25.35 16.20 9.34
N TYR A 66 24.10 16.60 9.16
CA TYR A 66 23.17 16.89 10.26
C TYR A 66 22.93 15.63 11.10
N LEU A 67 22.65 14.48 10.47
CA LEU A 67 22.42 13.21 11.15
C LEU A 67 23.63 12.73 11.96
N GLN A 68 24.86 13.06 11.54
CA GLN A 68 26.07 12.71 12.28
C GLN A 68 26.29 13.59 13.54
N ASN A 69 25.76 14.80 13.56
CA ASN A 69 26.03 15.78 14.61
C ASN A 69 24.85 16.04 15.55
N ALA A 70 23.63 15.73 15.16
CA ALA A 70 22.43 15.90 15.97
C ALA A 70 22.20 14.69 16.89
N ALA A 71 21.75 14.96 18.11
CA ALA A 71 21.34 13.91 19.03
C ALA A 71 19.90 13.49 18.71
N PHE A 72 19.66 12.19 18.54
CA PHE A 72 18.35 11.64 18.29
C PHE A 72 17.92 10.70 19.42
N THR A 73 16.66 10.79 19.81
CA THR A 73 16.03 9.83 20.70
C THR A 73 14.74 9.36 20.05
N ILE A 74 14.59 8.07 19.87
CA ILE A 74 13.39 7.45 19.30
C ILE A 74 12.79 6.55 20.38
N ARG A 75 11.48 6.64 20.59
CA ARG A 75 10.76 5.85 21.57
C ARG A 75 9.35 5.52 21.10
N GLU A 76 8.78 4.45 21.62
CA GLU A 76 7.37 4.11 21.43
C GLU A 76 6.48 5.20 22.08
N SER A 77 5.35 5.50 21.45
CA SER A 77 4.35 6.42 21.99
C SER A 77 3.44 5.70 22.99
N ASP A 78 3.20 6.32 24.13
CA ASP A 78 2.30 5.80 25.17
C ASP A 78 0.83 6.22 24.94
N SER A 79 0.50 6.85 23.80
CA SER A 79 -0.83 7.41 23.54
C SER A 79 -1.93 6.36 23.39
N GLY A 80 -1.57 5.12 23.06
CA GLY A 80 -2.52 4.05 22.75
C GLY A 80 -3.23 4.21 21.40
N ALA A 81 -2.90 5.24 20.61
CA ALA A 81 -3.41 5.43 19.25
C ALA A 81 -2.88 4.35 18.32
N LEU A 82 -3.70 3.90 17.36
CA LEU A 82 -3.28 2.91 16.36
C LEU A 82 -2.21 3.46 15.41
N PHE A 83 -2.25 4.76 15.14
CA PHE A 83 -1.25 5.46 14.35
C PHE A 83 -1.01 6.84 14.94
N GLU A 84 0.22 7.10 15.39
CA GLU A 84 0.66 8.41 15.86
C GLU A 84 2.16 8.57 15.60
N ILE A 85 2.55 9.72 15.08
CA ILE A 85 3.93 10.16 14.96
C ILE A 85 4.04 11.52 15.63
N THR A 86 4.87 11.62 16.68
CA THR A 86 5.21 12.89 17.31
C THR A 86 6.69 13.19 17.09
N ILE A 87 6.97 14.30 16.43
CA ILE A 87 8.33 14.81 16.22
C ILE A 87 8.54 16.02 17.11
N THR A 88 9.59 15.97 17.93
CA THR A 88 10.05 17.11 18.74
C THR A 88 11.41 17.54 18.26
N LEU A 89 11.55 18.81 17.94
CA LEU A 89 12.82 19.45 17.56
C LEU A 89 13.23 20.41 18.67
N CYS A 90 14.50 20.31 19.09
CA CYS A 90 15.08 21.21 20.10
C CYS A 90 16.40 21.79 19.55
N GLY A 91 16.58 23.11 19.64
CA GLY A 91 17.80 23.77 19.20
C GLY A 91 17.76 25.25 19.50
N GLY A 92 18.96 25.86 19.80
CA GLY A 92 19.08 27.31 20.04
C GLY A 92 18.22 27.84 21.19
N GLY A 93 17.82 26.98 22.17
CA GLY A 93 16.93 27.36 23.27
C GLY A 93 15.44 27.28 22.90
N HIS A 94 15.09 26.84 21.70
CA HIS A 94 13.73 26.71 21.22
C HIS A 94 13.30 25.24 21.13
N ARG A 95 11.99 25.00 21.25
CA ARG A 95 11.36 23.69 21.10
C ARG A 95 10.14 23.78 20.16
N ALA A 96 10.08 22.89 19.18
CA ALA A 96 8.91 22.73 18.32
C ALA A 96 8.43 21.28 18.35
N VAL A 97 7.12 21.09 18.34
CA VAL A 97 6.47 19.77 18.29
C VAL A 97 5.49 19.73 17.14
N CYS A 98 5.48 18.64 16.41
CA CYS A 98 4.45 18.33 15.43
C CYS A 98 3.93 16.93 15.70
N ARG A 99 2.60 16.80 15.81
CA ARG A 99 1.92 15.52 16.00
C ARG A 99 0.99 15.23 14.83
N ILE A 100 1.17 14.07 14.23
CA ILE A 100 0.34 13.48 13.18
C ILE A 100 -0.36 12.28 13.79
N ALA A 101 -1.66 12.12 13.58
CA ALA A 101 -2.42 10.99 14.10
C ALA A 101 -3.52 10.55 13.13
N GLU A 102 -3.89 9.26 13.20
CA GLU A 102 -4.94 8.59 12.43
C GLU A 102 -4.64 8.42 10.93
N ASP A 103 -4.10 9.43 10.26
CA ASP A 103 -3.72 9.41 8.84
C ASP A 103 -2.38 10.12 8.63
N HIS A 104 -1.64 9.75 7.59
CA HIS A 104 -0.28 10.25 7.29
C HIS A 104 -0.21 11.76 7.02
N THR A 105 -1.30 12.38 6.63
CA THR A 105 -1.39 13.81 6.33
C THR A 105 -2.14 14.60 7.41
N ASN A 106 -2.66 13.91 8.44
CA ASN A 106 -3.47 14.54 9.46
C ASN A 106 -2.61 15.09 10.61
N ILE A 107 -2.13 16.33 10.45
CA ILE A 107 -1.47 17.07 11.52
C ILE A 107 -2.54 17.48 12.55
N VAL A 108 -2.43 16.97 13.77
CA VAL A 108 -3.39 17.24 14.86
C VAL A 108 -2.92 18.28 15.85
N CYS A 109 -1.60 18.52 15.93
CA CYS A 109 -1.06 19.53 16.83
C CYS A 109 0.31 20.06 16.32
N ILE A 110 0.52 21.37 16.45
CA ILE A 110 1.81 22.01 16.32
C ILE A 110 2.00 22.92 17.51
N GLU A 111 3.13 22.74 18.22
CA GLU A 111 3.55 23.60 19.33
C GLU A 111 4.88 24.27 19.03
N ARG A 112 5.08 25.48 19.55
CA ARG A 112 6.35 26.21 19.53
C ARG A 112 6.59 26.83 20.90
N ASP A 113 7.72 26.49 21.52
CA ASP A 113 8.15 26.99 22.83
C ASP A 113 7.11 26.85 23.96
N GLY A 114 6.29 25.78 23.89
CA GLY A 114 5.23 25.48 24.83
C GLY A 114 3.86 26.10 24.51
N GLU A 115 3.80 26.93 23.46
CA GLU A 115 2.53 27.48 22.99
C GLU A 115 1.97 26.65 21.83
N THR A 116 0.68 26.34 21.88
CA THR A 116 -0.02 25.64 20.76
C THR A 116 -0.26 26.62 19.63
N VAL A 117 0.46 26.45 18.52
CA VAL A 117 0.31 27.25 17.29
C VAL A 117 -0.83 26.75 16.44
N TYR A 118 -1.04 25.44 16.44
CA TYR A 118 -2.12 24.77 15.71
C TYR A 118 -2.61 23.58 16.53
N SER A 119 -3.92 23.49 16.67
CA SER A 119 -4.57 22.32 17.25
C SER A 119 -5.83 22.01 16.45
N ARG A 120 -5.90 20.80 15.97
CA ARG A 120 -7.12 20.22 15.45
C ARG A 120 -7.65 19.29 16.53
N THR A 121 -8.74 19.69 17.21
CA THR A 121 -9.46 18.75 18.03
C THR A 121 -9.81 17.58 17.13
N PRO A 122 -9.65 16.31 17.56
CA PRO A 122 -10.30 15.22 16.86
C PRO A 122 -11.79 15.56 16.93
N GLU A 123 -12.30 16.25 15.95
CA GLU A 123 -13.72 16.23 15.71
C GLU A 123 -13.99 14.75 15.55
N THR A 124 -14.81 14.19 16.43
CA THR A 124 -15.57 12.99 16.12
C THR A 124 -15.99 13.21 14.67
N SER A 125 -15.32 12.52 13.77
CA SER A 125 -15.42 12.78 12.33
C SER A 125 -16.90 12.86 12.03
N THR A 126 -17.43 14.06 12.03
CA THR A 126 -18.60 14.35 11.22
C THR A 126 -18.09 14.00 9.84
N VAL A 127 -18.53 12.86 9.36
CA VAL A 127 -18.28 12.24 8.08
C VAL A 127 -18.45 13.34 7.02
N THR A 128 -17.42 14.17 6.86
CA THR A 128 -17.23 14.94 5.66
C THR A 128 -16.82 13.89 4.65
N ALA A 129 -17.84 13.21 4.06
CA ALA A 129 -17.72 12.26 2.96
C ALA A 129 -16.37 11.48 2.93
N ALA A 130 -15.88 11.08 4.11
CA ALA A 130 -14.82 10.09 4.21
C ALA A 130 -15.37 8.89 3.47
N SER A 131 -14.66 8.51 2.44
CA SER A 131 -15.01 7.39 1.59
C SER A 131 -15.41 6.22 2.48
N ASP A 132 -16.69 5.90 2.49
CA ASP A 132 -17.21 4.86 3.36
C ASP A 132 -16.79 3.50 2.81
N LYS A 133 -15.62 3.04 3.26
CA LYS A 133 -15.07 1.73 2.86
C LYS A 133 -15.96 0.58 3.32
N SER A 134 -16.90 0.81 4.24
CA SER A 134 -17.87 -0.19 4.67
C SER A 134 -18.88 -0.57 3.58
N LEU A 135 -19.01 0.25 2.53
CA LEU A 135 -19.82 -0.03 1.35
C LEU A 135 -19.19 -1.09 0.43
N LEU A 136 -17.91 -1.43 0.62
CA LEU A 136 -17.21 -2.35 -0.27
C LEU A 136 -17.60 -3.81 0.04
N THR A 137 -18.00 -4.54 -1.00
CA THR A 137 -18.06 -6.00 -1.03
C THR A 137 -17.52 -6.50 -2.35
N VAL A 138 -16.98 -7.71 -2.39
CA VAL A 138 -16.43 -8.28 -3.63
C VAL A 138 -17.48 -8.32 -4.74
N GLU A 139 -18.75 -8.63 -4.42
CA GLU A 139 -19.84 -8.67 -5.38
C GLU A 139 -20.11 -7.28 -5.99
N GLN A 140 -20.27 -6.26 -5.15
CA GLN A 140 -20.53 -4.89 -5.60
C GLN A 140 -19.33 -4.28 -6.34
N ILE A 141 -18.10 -4.67 -6.01
CA ILE A 141 -16.90 -4.27 -6.75
C ILE A 141 -16.94 -4.80 -8.18
N VAL A 142 -17.36 -6.05 -8.38
CA VAL A 142 -17.51 -6.62 -9.73
C VAL A 142 -18.64 -5.94 -10.49
N GLU A 143 -19.78 -5.68 -9.85
CA GLU A 143 -20.89 -4.93 -10.45
C GLU A 143 -20.46 -3.51 -10.85
N PHE A 144 -19.66 -2.84 -10.02
CA PHE A 144 -19.09 -1.53 -10.33
C PHE A 144 -18.21 -1.60 -11.57
N ALA A 145 -17.29 -2.56 -11.64
CA ALA A 145 -16.39 -2.72 -12.78
C ALA A 145 -17.16 -3.01 -14.08
N ASP A 146 -18.24 -3.82 -14.01
CA ASP A 146 -19.10 -4.09 -15.17
C ASP A 146 -19.86 -2.84 -15.65
N ALA A 147 -20.26 -1.96 -14.73
CA ALA A 147 -20.99 -0.72 -15.02
C ALA A 147 -20.10 0.51 -15.24
N LEU A 148 -18.77 0.37 -15.09
CA LEU A 148 -17.83 1.49 -15.08
C LEU A 148 -17.80 2.26 -16.40
N GLU A 149 -18.00 3.57 -16.32
CA GLU A 149 -17.75 4.52 -17.39
C GLU A 149 -16.29 4.95 -17.36
N ILE A 150 -15.50 4.57 -18.36
CA ILE A 150 -14.04 4.74 -18.35
C ILE A 150 -13.63 6.20 -18.18
N ARG A 151 -14.38 7.14 -18.73
CA ARG A 151 -14.13 8.58 -18.58
C ARG A 151 -14.04 9.06 -17.14
N ASP A 152 -14.74 8.39 -16.21
CA ASP A 152 -14.82 8.79 -14.81
C ASP A 152 -13.54 8.42 -14.04
N VAL A 153 -12.78 7.43 -14.52
CA VAL A 153 -11.57 6.89 -13.87
C VAL A 153 -10.30 6.98 -14.71
N LYS A 154 -10.42 7.38 -15.98
CA LYS A 154 -9.28 7.38 -16.92
C LYS A 154 -8.08 8.14 -16.38
N HIS A 155 -8.27 9.33 -15.85
CA HIS A 155 -7.20 10.15 -15.31
C HIS A 155 -6.52 9.55 -14.07
N ILE A 156 -7.24 8.72 -13.30
CA ILE A 156 -6.72 8.02 -12.13
C ILE A 156 -5.80 6.89 -12.61
N PHE A 157 -6.31 6.03 -13.49
CA PHE A 157 -5.58 4.85 -13.94
C PHE A 157 -4.46 5.17 -14.92
N ASP A 158 -4.60 6.17 -15.81
CA ASP A 158 -3.48 6.66 -16.63
C ASP A 158 -2.29 7.04 -15.75
N ARG A 159 -2.54 7.80 -14.68
CA ARG A 159 -1.51 8.19 -13.72
C ARG A 159 -0.94 7.00 -12.96
N GLN A 160 -1.79 6.06 -12.51
CA GLN A 160 -1.34 4.86 -11.80
C GLN A 160 -0.44 3.99 -12.70
N ILE A 161 -0.87 3.72 -13.92
CA ILE A 161 -0.09 2.96 -14.91
C ILE A 161 1.24 3.65 -15.18
N ALA A 162 1.21 4.94 -15.52
CA ALA A 162 2.41 5.69 -15.87
C ALA A 162 3.44 5.71 -14.74
N CYS A 163 3.03 6.02 -13.51
CA CYS A 163 3.95 6.08 -12.37
C CYS A 163 4.48 4.70 -11.99
N ASN A 164 3.58 3.70 -11.83
CA ASN A 164 3.96 2.41 -11.27
C ASN A 164 4.73 1.55 -12.27
N MET A 165 4.47 1.68 -13.57
CA MET A 165 5.29 1.03 -14.60
C MET A 165 6.64 1.71 -14.77
N ALA A 166 6.73 3.05 -14.73
CA ALA A 166 8.00 3.75 -14.86
C ALA A 166 9.01 3.39 -13.76
N ILE A 167 8.57 3.20 -12.53
CA ILE A 167 9.45 2.76 -11.44
C ILE A 167 9.76 1.25 -11.53
N ALA A 168 8.86 0.43 -12.07
CA ALA A 168 9.12 -0.98 -12.32
C ALA A 168 10.23 -1.18 -13.37
N GLU A 169 10.15 -0.45 -14.48
CA GLU A 169 11.16 -0.43 -15.53
C GLU A 169 12.51 0.07 -14.99
N GLU A 170 12.51 1.11 -14.19
CA GLU A 170 13.72 1.63 -13.53
C GLU A 170 14.39 0.56 -12.66
N GLY A 171 13.62 -0.15 -11.84
CA GLY A 171 14.12 -1.21 -10.96
C GLY A 171 14.63 -2.44 -11.71
N LEU A 172 14.15 -2.67 -12.94
CA LEU A 172 14.69 -3.73 -13.80
C LEU A 172 15.99 -3.30 -14.50
N GLN A 173 16.20 -2.01 -14.74
CA GLN A 173 17.35 -1.48 -15.48
C GLN A 173 18.55 -1.15 -14.59
N ARG A 174 18.31 -0.79 -13.33
CA ARG A 174 19.36 -0.38 -12.37
C ARG A 174 19.32 -1.24 -11.13
N ASP A 175 20.47 -1.30 -10.45
CA ASP A 175 20.62 -2.06 -9.20
C ASP A 175 20.06 -1.26 -8.02
N TYR A 176 18.91 -1.73 -7.52
CA TYR A 176 18.27 -1.23 -6.32
C TYR A 176 18.00 -2.36 -5.34
N GLY A 177 18.07 -2.08 -4.05
CA GLY A 177 17.68 -2.99 -2.98
C GLY A 177 18.32 -4.37 -3.11
N ALA A 178 17.51 -5.40 -3.05
CA ALA A 178 17.96 -6.79 -3.19
C ALA A 178 17.87 -7.32 -4.63
N ARG A 179 17.46 -6.50 -5.59
CA ARG A 179 17.33 -6.86 -7.03
C ARG A 179 16.42 -8.06 -7.28
N ILE A 180 15.38 -8.19 -6.48
CA ILE A 180 14.47 -9.35 -6.53
C ILE A 180 13.84 -9.48 -7.92
N GLY A 181 13.37 -8.36 -8.50
CA GLY A 181 12.79 -8.39 -9.84
C GLY A 181 13.76 -8.91 -10.91
N GLN A 182 14.99 -8.43 -10.90
CA GLN A 182 16.05 -8.88 -11.84
C GLN A 182 16.39 -10.36 -11.61
N ILE A 183 16.48 -10.80 -10.35
CA ILE A 183 16.76 -12.21 -10.00
C ILE A 183 15.66 -13.11 -10.54
N LEU A 184 14.38 -12.75 -10.37
CA LEU A 184 13.25 -13.53 -10.87
C LEU A 184 13.31 -13.71 -12.39
N LEU A 185 13.53 -12.63 -13.15
CA LEU A 185 13.67 -12.72 -14.61
C LEU A 185 14.86 -13.57 -15.07
N LYS A 186 15.97 -13.56 -14.29
CA LYS A 186 17.17 -14.32 -14.62
C LYS A 186 17.06 -15.82 -14.31
N THR A 187 16.31 -16.17 -13.25
CA THR A 187 16.35 -17.53 -12.67
C THR A 187 15.10 -18.34 -12.91
N GLN A 188 13.98 -17.71 -13.26
CA GLN A 188 12.72 -18.39 -13.52
C GLN A 188 12.41 -18.44 -15.03
N LYS A 189 11.39 -19.25 -15.39
CA LYS A 189 10.93 -19.36 -16.77
C LYS A 189 10.37 -18.01 -17.24
N ASP A 190 10.65 -17.64 -18.49
CA ASP A 190 10.04 -16.47 -19.11
C ASP A 190 8.58 -16.77 -19.47
N ASP A 191 7.69 -16.41 -18.55
CA ASP A 191 6.25 -16.43 -18.72
C ASP A 191 5.61 -15.23 -18.04
N VAL A 192 4.31 -15.03 -18.28
CA VAL A 192 3.59 -13.88 -17.75
C VAL A 192 3.57 -13.87 -16.22
N ILE A 193 3.58 -15.04 -15.56
CA ILE A 193 3.60 -15.16 -14.10
C ILE A 193 4.89 -14.58 -13.55
N THR A 194 6.01 -15.01 -14.12
CA THR A 194 7.34 -14.52 -13.74
C THR A 194 7.48 -13.02 -14.01
N ARG A 195 7.04 -12.55 -15.19
CA ARG A 195 7.08 -11.11 -15.51
C ARG A 195 6.23 -10.27 -14.56
N ALA A 196 5.00 -10.70 -14.26
CA ALA A 196 4.13 -9.99 -13.33
C ALA A 196 4.75 -9.83 -11.92
N LYS A 197 5.33 -10.90 -11.38
CA LYS A 197 6.05 -10.88 -10.10
C LYS A 197 7.30 -10.01 -10.17
N ALA A 198 8.07 -10.16 -11.21
CA ALA A 198 9.36 -9.49 -11.37
C ALA A 198 9.21 -7.97 -11.51
N TYR A 199 8.26 -7.49 -12.32
CA TYR A 199 8.00 -6.06 -12.48
C TYR A 199 7.51 -5.42 -11.17
N ALA A 200 6.58 -6.08 -10.47
CA ALA A 200 6.09 -5.58 -9.19
C ALA A 200 7.20 -5.57 -8.11
N ALA A 201 8.03 -6.61 -8.07
CA ALA A 201 9.18 -6.68 -7.14
C ALA A 201 10.24 -5.62 -7.49
N ALA A 202 10.57 -5.42 -8.78
CA ALA A 202 11.53 -4.41 -9.22
C ALA A 202 11.08 -2.98 -8.89
N ALA A 203 9.79 -2.68 -9.03
CA ALA A 203 9.23 -1.40 -8.60
C ALA A 203 9.45 -1.14 -7.10
N SER A 204 9.27 -2.18 -6.28
CA SER A 204 9.54 -2.11 -4.84
C SER A 204 11.05 -2.05 -4.55
N ASP A 205 11.89 -2.81 -5.25
CA ASP A 205 13.35 -2.71 -5.12
C ASP A 205 13.81 -1.27 -5.36
N ALA A 206 13.35 -0.63 -6.45
CA ALA A 206 13.67 0.75 -6.78
C ALA A 206 13.16 1.71 -5.70
N ARG A 207 11.88 1.59 -5.30
CA ARG A 207 11.28 2.45 -4.29
C ARG A 207 11.98 2.35 -2.93
N MET A 208 12.24 1.14 -2.45
CA MET A 208 12.93 0.91 -1.17
C MET A 208 14.42 1.24 -1.26
N GLY A 209 14.98 1.23 -2.46
CA GLY A 209 16.38 1.61 -2.73
C GLY A 209 16.59 3.12 -2.98
N GLY A 210 15.57 3.97 -2.78
CA GLY A 210 15.73 5.43 -2.85
C GLY A 210 15.51 6.03 -4.25
N CYS A 211 14.85 5.32 -5.17
CA CYS A 211 14.46 5.88 -6.45
C CYS A 211 13.49 7.05 -6.28
N GLU A 212 13.77 8.17 -6.95
CA GLU A 212 12.99 9.41 -6.84
C GLU A 212 11.75 9.46 -7.75
N LYS A 213 11.41 8.35 -8.42
CA LYS A 213 10.17 8.28 -9.21
C LYS A 213 8.96 8.13 -8.30
N PRO A 214 7.88 8.90 -8.54
CA PRO A 214 6.65 8.76 -7.77
C PRO A 214 5.96 7.43 -8.08
N VAL A 215 5.19 6.95 -7.10
CA VAL A 215 4.25 5.84 -7.26
C VAL A 215 2.84 6.30 -6.93
N VAL A 216 1.83 5.69 -7.54
CA VAL A 216 0.45 5.85 -7.08
C VAL A 216 0.19 4.81 -6.01
N ILE A 217 -0.14 5.27 -4.82
CA ILE A 217 -0.37 4.44 -3.63
C ILE A 217 -1.75 3.77 -3.66
N ASN A 218 -1.96 2.80 -2.79
CA ASN A 218 -3.26 2.26 -2.43
C ASN A 218 -3.27 2.04 -0.91
N SER A 219 -4.34 2.41 -0.24
CA SER A 219 -4.47 2.30 1.23
C SER A 219 -3.28 2.90 2.00
N GLY A 220 -2.78 4.04 1.55
CA GLY A 220 -1.65 4.75 2.16
C GLY A 220 -0.26 4.16 1.88
N SER A 221 -0.14 3.08 1.09
CA SER A 221 1.14 2.43 0.81
C SER A 221 1.48 2.36 -0.68
N GLY A 222 2.70 2.80 -1.05
CA GLY A 222 3.21 2.69 -2.41
C GLY A 222 3.43 1.24 -2.85
N ASN A 223 3.92 0.39 -1.95
CA ASN A 223 4.09 -1.03 -2.24
C ASN A 223 2.75 -1.72 -2.51
N GLN A 224 1.68 -1.32 -1.82
CA GLN A 224 0.33 -1.83 -2.12
C GLN A 224 -0.17 -1.34 -3.48
N GLY A 225 0.02 -0.04 -3.80
CA GLY A 225 -0.35 0.50 -5.12
C GLY A 225 0.39 -0.17 -6.28
N ILE A 226 1.71 -0.41 -6.13
CA ILE A 226 2.52 -1.17 -7.09
C ILE A 226 1.96 -2.59 -7.25
N THR A 227 1.74 -3.30 -6.13
CA THR A 227 1.29 -4.69 -6.15
C THR A 227 -0.10 -4.85 -6.75
N ALA A 228 -1.01 -3.91 -6.48
CA ALA A 228 -2.36 -3.92 -7.03
C ALA A 228 -2.41 -3.59 -8.53
N SER A 229 -1.46 -2.83 -9.07
CA SER A 229 -1.54 -2.35 -10.46
C SER A 229 -0.60 -3.07 -11.42
N VAL A 230 0.69 -3.16 -11.10
CA VAL A 230 1.72 -3.64 -12.04
C VAL A 230 1.44 -5.05 -12.59
N PRO A 231 1.08 -6.05 -11.76
CA PRO A 231 0.76 -7.39 -12.28
C PRO A 231 -0.43 -7.39 -13.23
N VAL A 232 -1.46 -6.56 -12.96
CA VAL A 232 -2.65 -6.45 -13.82
C VAL A 232 -2.28 -5.84 -15.17
N VAL A 233 -1.43 -4.81 -15.19
CA VAL A 233 -0.94 -4.18 -16.43
C VAL A 233 -0.12 -5.17 -17.26
N VAL A 234 0.77 -5.94 -16.62
CA VAL A 234 1.58 -6.96 -17.31
C VAL A 234 0.69 -8.04 -17.94
N TYR A 235 -0.31 -8.53 -17.22
CA TYR A 235 -1.26 -9.51 -17.73
C TYR A 235 -2.14 -8.95 -18.84
N ALA A 236 -2.58 -7.71 -18.74
CA ALA A 236 -3.37 -7.06 -19.79
C ALA A 236 -2.56 -6.94 -21.08
N GLY A 237 -1.28 -6.59 -21.00
CA GLY A 237 -0.37 -6.57 -22.14
C GLY A 237 -0.19 -7.93 -22.78
N GLU A 238 0.02 -8.99 -21.98
CA GLU A 238 0.13 -10.37 -22.47
C GLU A 238 -1.12 -10.86 -23.19
N LEU A 239 -2.29 -10.48 -22.69
CA LEU A 239 -3.58 -10.87 -23.26
C LEU A 239 -4.02 -10.00 -24.43
N GLY A 240 -3.30 -8.91 -24.75
CA GLY A 240 -3.75 -7.93 -25.72
C GLY A 240 -5.08 -7.28 -25.35
N ALA A 241 -5.32 -7.08 -24.06
CA ALA A 241 -6.57 -6.53 -23.55
C ALA A 241 -6.78 -5.08 -24.02
N SER A 242 -8.02 -4.70 -24.28
CA SER A 242 -8.35 -3.31 -24.56
C SER A 242 -8.12 -2.41 -23.32
N GLU A 243 -7.91 -1.11 -23.57
CA GLU A 243 -7.80 -0.11 -22.51
C GLU A 243 -9.02 -0.15 -21.57
N ASP A 244 -10.21 -0.30 -22.11
CA ASP A 244 -11.46 -0.42 -21.35
C ASP A 244 -11.42 -1.63 -20.38
N LEU A 245 -11.01 -2.79 -20.87
CA LEU A 245 -10.91 -4.00 -20.05
C LEU A 245 -9.81 -3.86 -18.98
N LEU A 246 -8.67 -3.25 -19.31
CA LEU A 246 -7.60 -2.98 -18.35
C LEU A 246 -8.09 -2.08 -17.21
N TYR A 247 -8.82 -0.99 -17.51
CA TYR A 247 -9.30 -0.08 -16.46
C TYR A 247 -10.35 -0.72 -15.56
N ARG A 248 -11.25 -1.55 -16.11
CA ARG A 248 -12.18 -2.35 -15.31
C ARG A 248 -11.44 -3.33 -14.39
N ALA A 249 -10.41 -4.00 -14.90
CA ALA A 249 -9.59 -4.91 -14.11
C ALA A 249 -8.79 -4.18 -13.01
N LEU A 250 -8.26 -2.98 -13.31
CA LEU A 250 -7.62 -2.13 -12.31
C LEU A 250 -8.61 -1.64 -11.25
N ALA A 251 -9.85 -1.34 -11.61
CA ALA A 251 -10.90 -1.00 -10.65
C ALA A 251 -11.18 -2.16 -9.69
N VAL A 252 -11.34 -3.38 -10.22
CA VAL A 252 -11.49 -4.59 -9.39
C VAL A 252 -10.29 -4.76 -8.46
N SER A 253 -9.08 -4.71 -9.00
CA SER A 253 -7.85 -4.91 -8.23
C SER A 253 -7.71 -3.90 -7.08
N ASN A 254 -7.84 -2.61 -7.39
CA ASN A 254 -7.66 -1.56 -6.40
C ASN A 254 -8.76 -1.57 -5.33
N LEU A 255 -10.02 -1.78 -5.71
CA LEU A 255 -11.14 -1.80 -4.76
C LEU A 255 -11.14 -3.06 -3.88
N VAL A 256 -10.77 -4.23 -4.41
CA VAL A 256 -10.57 -5.43 -3.59
C VAL A 256 -9.43 -5.23 -2.60
N THR A 257 -8.32 -4.61 -3.03
CA THR A 257 -7.22 -4.24 -2.13
C THR A 257 -7.70 -3.33 -1.00
N LEU A 258 -8.44 -2.27 -1.32
CA LEU A 258 -9.04 -1.34 -0.35
C LEU A 258 -9.98 -2.05 0.61
N HIS A 259 -10.85 -2.92 0.09
CA HIS A 259 -11.80 -3.69 0.89
C HIS A 259 -11.09 -4.57 1.92
N LEU A 260 -10.13 -5.37 1.50
CA LEU A 260 -9.32 -6.22 2.38
C LEU A 260 -8.56 -5.39 3.43
N LYS A 261 -7.95 -4.28 3.00
CA LYS A 261 -7.14 -3.44 3.89
C LYS A 261 -7.98 -2.65 4.88
N SER A 262 -9.22 -2.31 4.55
CA SER A 262 -10.10 -1.54 5.43
C SER A 262 -10.37 -2.25 6.77
N GLY A 263 -10.50 -3.57 6.76
CA GLY A 263 -10.68 -4.37 7.98
C GLY A 263 -9.40 -4.61 8.77
N ILE A 264 -8.22 -4.39 8.16
CA ILE A 264 -6.91 -4.56 8.81
C ILE A 264 -6.48 -3.26 9.52
N GLY A 265 -6.92 -2.11 9.00
CA GLY A 265 -6.56 -0.80 9.51
C GLY A 265 -5.22 -0.25 8.98
N PRO A 266 -4.84 0.99 9.38
CA PRO A 266 -3.68 1.68 8.82
C PRO A 266 -2.35 1.05 9.24
N LEU A 267 -2.26 0.52 10.45
CA LEU A 267 -1.05 -0.09 11.04
C LEU A 267 -1.38 -1.50 11.53
N SER A 268 -0.62 -2.48 11.05
CA SER A 268 -0.71 -3.88 11.50
C SER A 268 0.52 -4.66 11.07
N ALA A 269 0.96 -5.61 11.90
CA ALA A 269 1.96 -6.60 11.52
C ALA A 269 1.50 -7.49 10.35
N TYR A 270 0.23 -7.52 10.02
CA TYR A 270 -0.25 -8.16 8.80
C TYR A 270 0.17 -7.35 7.57
N CYS A 271 0.99 -7.93 6.72
CA CYS A 271 1.57 -7.23 5.58
C CYS A 271 0.49 -6.83 4.55
N GLY A 272 0.35 -5.53 4.29
CA GLY A 272 -0.65 -4.99 3.34
C GLY A 272 -0.47 -5.46 1.90
N VAL A 273 0.74 -5.89 1.49
CA VAL A 273 0.95 -6.44 0.15
C VAL A 273 0.20 -7.74 -0.09
N ILE A 274 -0.23 -8.47 0.97
CA ILE A 274 -1.08 -9.65 0.83
C ILE A 274 -2.44 -9.24 0.29
N SER A 275 -3.06 -8.20 0.88
CA SER A 275 -4.31 -7.63 0.37
C SER A 275 -4.17 -7.18 -1.09
N ALA A 276 -3.05 -6.54 -1.43
CA ALA A 276 -2.79 -6.06 -2.78
C ALA A 276 -2.52 -7.20 -3.78
N GLY A 277 -1.86 -8.28 -3.37
CA GLY A 277 -1.68 -9.49 -4.19
C GLY A 277 -3.00 -10.19 -4.48
N CYS A 278 -3.90 -10.26 -3.47
CA CYS A 278 -5.26 -10.76 -3.67
C CYS A 278 -6.06 -9.86 -4.62
N GLY A 279 -5.93 -8.53 -4.48
CA GLY A 279 -6.54 -7.57 -5.40
C GLY A 279 -6.04 -7.73 -6.83
N ALA A 280 -4.71 -7.83 -7.02
CA ALA A 280 -4.11 -8.07 -8.33
C ALA A 280 -4.66 -9.35 -8.99
N ALA A 281 -4.73 -10.44 -8.22
CA ALA A 281 -5.29 -11.70 -8.72
C ALA A 281 -6.77 -11.60 -9.08
N ALA A 282 -7.56 -10.83 -8.30
CA ALA A 282 -8.95 -10.52 -8.62
C ALA A 282 -9.06 -9.76 -9.96
N GLY A 283 -8.22 -8.73 -10.16
CA GLY A 283 -8.14 -7.99 -11.43
C GLY A 283 -7.71 -8.87 -12.60
N ILE A 284 -6.71 -9.72 -12.42
CA ILE A 284 -6.27 -10.70 -13.42
C ILE A 284 -7.40 -11.69 -13.74
N THR A 285 -8.11 -12.19 -12.73
CA THR A 285 -9.28 -13.06 -12.93
C THR A 285 -10.34 -12.37 -13.79
N TYR A 286 -10.57 -11.07 -13.54
CA TYR A 286 -11.50 -10.27 -14.34
C TYR A 286 -11.03 -10.12 -15.81
N LEU A 287 -9.72 -9.93 -16.06
CA LEU A 287 -9.15 -9.93 -17.42
C LEU A 287 -9.45 -11.21 -18.19
N TYR A 288 -9.47 -12.35 -17.50
CA TYR A 288 -9.86 -13.64 -18.11
C TYR A 288 -11.38 -13.84 -18.23
N GLY A 289 -12.19 -12.80 -17.98
CA GLY A 289 -13.65 -12.85 -18.06
C GLY A 289 -14.34 -13.41 -16.81
N GLY A 290 -13.58 -13.62 -15.74
CA GLY A 290 -14.13 -14.08 -14.45
C GLY A 290 -15.10 -13.06 -13.86
N LYS A 291 -16.17 -13.59 -13.24
CA LYS A 291 -17.20 -12.82 -12.56
C LYS A 291 -17.09 -13.01 -11.05
N PHE A 292 -18.11 -12.58 -10.30
CA PHE A 292 -18.09 -12.62 -8.84
C PHE A 292 -17.62 -13.97 -8.28
N ARG A 293 -18.14 -15.10 -8.81
CA ARG A 293 -17.81 -16.44 -8.30
C ARG A 293 -16.30 -16.73 -8.43
N GLU A 294 -15.75 -16.56 -9.62
CA GLU A 294 -14.33 -16.81 -9.92
C GLU A 294 -13.43 -15.90 -9.08
N ILE A 295 -13.79 -14.62 -8.98
CA ILE A 295 -13.05 -13.62 -8.21
C ILE A 295 -13.12 -13.93 -6.71
N ALA A 296 -14.29 -14.28 -6.17
CA ALA A 296 -14.46 -14.62 -4.77
C ALA A 296 -13.58 -15.82 -4.36
N HIS A 297 -13.56 -16.88 -5.17
CA HIS A 297 -12.70 -18.03 -4.91
C HIS A 297 -11.22 -17.71 -5.07
N THR A 298 -10.84 -16.90 -6.05
CA THR A 298 -9.45 -16.40 -6.19
C THR A 298 -9.00 -15.69 -4.93
N VAL A 299 -9.80 -14.76 -4.41
CA VAL A 299 -9.50 -14.01 -3.17
C VAL A 299 -9.38 -14.93 -1.97
N VAL A 300 -10.33 -15.86 -1.78
CA VAL A 300 -10.29 -16.83 -0.66
C VAL A 300 -9.06 -17.71 -0.73
N ASN A 301 -8.74 -18.27 -1.91
CA ASN A 301 -7.56 -19.12 -2.09
C ASN A 301 -6.27 -18.34 -1.81
N ALA A 302 -6.13 -17.12 -2.35
CA ALA A 302 -4.96 -16.28 -2.15
C ALA A 302 -4.75 -15.94 -0.66
N LEU A 303 -5.83 -15.58 0.05
CA LEU A 303 -5.79 -15.32 1.49
C LEU A 303 -5.38 -16.55 2.30
N ALA A 304 -5.92 -17.73 1.96
CA ALA A 304 -5.57 -18.96 2.65
C ALA A 304 -4.08 -19.34 2.48
N ILE A 305 -3.51 -19.08 1.30
CA ILE A 305 -2.10 -19.40 1.00
C ILE A 305 -1.13 -18.50 1.79
N ASN A 306 -1.35 -17.20 1.81
CA ASN A 306 -0.35 -16.23 2.27
C ASN A 306 -0.70 -15.46 3.55
N SER A 307 -1.80 -15.76 4.23
CA SER A 307 -2.11 -15.11 5.51
C SER A 307 -1.09 -15.48 6.58
N GLY A 308 -0.41 -14.45 7.10
CA GLY A 308 0.63 -14.64 8.10
C GLY A 308 2.00 -14.05 7.72
N ILE A 309 2.17 -13.54 6.50
CA ILE A 309 3.37 -12.74 6.19
C ILE A 309 3.32 -11.44 6.99
N ILE A 310 4.36 -11.24 7.81
CA ILE A 310 4.43 -10.05 8.68
C ILE A 310 5.01 -8.84 7.96
N CYS A 311 4.52 -7.66 8.35
CA CYS A 311 5.10 -6.38 8.01
C CYS A 311 6.11 -5.97 9.09
N ASP A 312 7.38 -5.91 8.73
CA ASP A 312 8.51 -5.53 9.58
C ASP A 312 9.13 -4.19 9.14
N GLY A 313 8.34 -3.36 8.45
CA GLY A 313 8.76 -2.06 7.94
C GLY A 313 8.98 -2.02 6.43
N ALA A 314 9.38 -0.85 5.95
CA ALA A 314 9.66 -0.59 4.54
C ALA A 314 11.14 -0.92 4.25
N MET A 315 11.41 -2.14 3.88
CA MET A 315 12.76 -2.69 3.73
C MET A 315 12.94 -3.35 2.36
N ALA A 316 14.17 -3.68 2.00
CA ALA A 316 14.47 -4.42 0.77
C ALA A 316 13.71 -5.75 0.66
N SER A 317 13.36 -6.38 1.79
CA SER A 317 12.56 -7.60 1.84
C SER A 317 11.14 -7.43 1.29
N CYS A 318 10.62 -6.21 1.20
CA CYS A 318 9.29 -5.91 0.65
C CYS A 318 9.13 -6.42 -0.78
N ALA A 319 10.17 -6.30 -1.62
CA ALA A 319 10.16 -6.79 -2.99
C ALA A 319 9.89 -8.30 -3.08
N ALA A 320 10.53 -9.09 -2.19
CA ALA A 320 10.30 -10.54 -2.12
C ALA A 320 8.90 -10.89 -1.58
N LYS A 321 8.41 -10.13 -0.59
CA LYS A 321 7.05 -10.30 -0.06
C LYS A 321 5.98 -9.99 -1.13
N ILE A 322 6.22 -8.98 -1.98
CA ILE A 322 5.37 -8.67 -3.13
C ILE A 322 5.36 -9.82 -4.13
N ALA A 323 6.54 -10.33 -4.52
CA ALA A 323 6.61 -11.45 -5.42
C ALA A 323 5.83 -12.67 -4.89
N SER A 324 5.96 -12.98 -3.60
CA SER A 324 5.22 -14.05 -2.93
C SER A 324 3.70 -13.79 -2.91
N ALA A 325 3.28 -12.56 -2.66
CA ALA A 325 1.85 -12.21 -2.63
C ALA A 325 1.20 -12.33 -4.01
N VAL A 326 1.89 -11.86 -5.06
CA VAL A 326 1.43 -11.99 -6.45
C VAL A 326 1.38 -13.45 -6.87
N GLU A 327 2.41 -14.26 -6.52
CA GLU A 327 2.43 -15.71 -6.78
C GLU A 327 1.22 -16.42 -6.15
N ALA A 328 0.98 -16.19 -4.87
CA ALA A 328 -0.15 -16.79 -4.15
C ALA A 328 -1.49 -16.39 -4.76
N GLY A 329 -1.62 -15.13 -5.18
CA GLY A 329 -2.81 -14.64 -5.86
C GLY A 329 -3.05 -15.37 -7.18
N ILE A 330 -2.03 -15.46 -8.02
CA ILE A 330 -2.11 -16.15 -9.32
C ILE A 330 -2.38 -17.64 -9.13
N LEU A 331 -1.70 -18.28 -8.16
CA LEU A 331 -1.96 -19.69 -7.83
C LEU A 331 -3.42 -19.89 -7.39
N GLY A 332 -3.96 -18.98 -6.55
CA GLY A 332 -5.35 -19.03 -6.10
C GLY A 332 -6.36 -18.95 -7.25
N MET A 333 -6.08 -18.12 -8.27
CA MET A 333 -6.84 -18.07 -9.51
C MET A 333 -6.73 -19.38 -10.31
N GLN A 334 -5.52 -19.88 -10.50
CA GLN A 334 -5.27 -21.12 -11.26
C GLN A 334 -5.96 -22.32 -10.60
N MET A 335 -5.88 -22.45 -9.27
CA MET A 335 -6.57 -23.51 -8.52
C MET A 335 -8.06 -23.55 -8.88
N PHE A 336 -8.73 -22.41 -8.86
CA PHE A 336 -10.16 -22.38 -9.17
C PHE A 336 -10.43 -22.72 -10.64
N ARG A 337 -9.62 -22.27 -11.57
CA ARG A 337 -9.75 -22.63 -12.99
C ARG A 337 -9.57 -24.13 -13.26
N GLU A 338 -8.74 -24.79 -12.47
CA GLU A 338 -8.55 -26.27 -12.50
C GLU A 338 -9.58 -27.01 -11.64
N GLY A 339 -10.62 -26.33 -11.15
CA GLY A 339 -11.70 -26.95 -10.36
C GLY A 339 -11.32 -27.24 -8.91
N SER A 340 -10.27 -26.65 -8.38
CA SER A 340 -9.81 -26.80 -7.01
C SER A 340 -9.97 -25.51 -6.21
N GLN A 341 -10.26 -25.63 -4.92
CA GLN A 341 -10.42 -24.50 -4.01
C GLN A 341 -10.25 -24.93 -2.55
N PHE A 342 -10.04 -23.97 -1.65
CA PHE A 342 -10.19 -24.21 -0.22
C PHE A 342 -11.66 -24.07 0.18
N TYR A 343 -12.08 -24.88 1.16
CA TYR A 343 -13.46 -25.00 1.61
C TYR A 343 -13.65 -24.45 3.02
N ASP A 344 -14.91 -24.26 3.38
CA ASP A 344 -15.34 -23.95 4.74
C ASP A 344 -14.79 -25.02 5.73
N GLY A 345 -14.02 -24.54 6.74
CA GLY A 345 -13.32 -25.38 7.69
C GLY A 345 -11.83 -25.65 7.38
N ASP A 346 -11.33 -25.22 6.23
CA ASP A 346 -9.90 -25.27 5.92
C ASP A 346 -9.15 -24.14 6.68
N GLY A 347 -8.88 -24.36 7.95
CA GLY A 347 -8.18 -23.39 8.81
C GLY A 347 -9.00 -22.11 9.03
N ILE A 348 -8.51 -20.97 8.48
CA ILE A 348 -9.17 -19.66 8.62
C ILE A 348 -10.24 -19.41 7.56
N VAL A 349 -10.37 -20.30 6.57
CA VAL A 349 -11.37 -20.17 5.52
C VAL A 349 -12.76 -20.54 6.08
N THR A 350 -13.74 -19.72 5.76
CA THR A 350 -15.14 -19.97 6.13
C THR A 350 -16.06 -19.65 4.96
N LYS A 351 -17.28 -20.16 5.03
CA LYS A 351 -18.28 -20.02 3.97
C LYS A 351 -18.52 -18.56 3.59
N GLY A 352 -18.26 -18.24 2.33
CA GLY A 352 -18.42 -16.90 1.75
C GLY A 352 -17.16 -16.04 1.87
N VAL A 353 -16.85 -15.30 0.80
CA VAL A 353 -15.64 -14.48 0.71
C VAL A 353 -15.59 -13.41 1.80
N GLU A 354 -16.70 -12.73 2.07
CA GLU A 354 -16.78 -11.68 3.09
C GLU A 354 -16.54 -12.20 4.51
N ASN A 355 -16.95 -13.45 4.80
CA ASN A 355 -16.69 -14.08 6.08
C ASN A 355 -15.21 -14.42 6.26
N THR A 356 -14.57 -14.93 5.23
CA THR A 356 -13.12 -15.19 5.24
C THR A 356 -12.36 -13.87 5.38
N ILE A 357 -12.75 -12.81 4.69
CA ILE A 357 -12.16 -11.47 4.83
C ILE A 357 -12.27 -10.98 6.29
N ARG A 358 -13.43 -11.15 6.93
CA ARG A 358 -13.59 -10.80 8.37
C ARG A 358 -12.69 -11.60 9.29
N ASN A 359 -12.47 -12.89 9.02
CA ASN A 359 -11.53 -13.70 9.80
C ASN A 359 -10.10 -13.18 9.67
N ILE A 360 -9.68 -12.80 8.46
CA ILE A 360 -8.36 -12.19 8.22
C ILE A 360 -8.24 -10.84 8.92
N SER A 361 -9.27 -9.99 8.83
CA SER A 361 -9.30 -8.70 9.52
C SER A 361 -9.12 -8.88 11.03
N ARG A 362 -9.86 -9.80 11.64
CA ARG A 362 -9.74 -10.14 13.06
C ARG A 362 -8.36 -10.69 13.42
N LEU A 363 -7.78 -11.57 12.59
CA LEU A 363 -6.42 -12.04 12.80
C LEU A 363 -5.42 -10.89 12.80
N ALA A 364 -5.55 -9.96 11.85
CA ALA A 364 -4.65 -8.83 11.69
C ALA A 364 -4.78 -7.80 12.84
N THR A 365 -6.01 -7.51 13.31
CA THR A 365 -6.25 -6.50 14.34
C THR A 365 -6.05 -7.05 15.75
N ASP A 366 -6.69 -8.19 16.08
CA ASP A 366 -6.67 -8.75 17.42
C ASP A 366 -5.51 -9.74 17.60
N GLY A 367 -5.33 -10.64 16.63
CA GLY A 367 -4.34 -11.71 16.73
C GLY A 367 -2.90 -11.21 16.66
N MET A 368 -2.61 -10.24 15.77
CA MET A 368 -1.25 -9.74 15.55
C MET A 368 -0.87 -8.51 16.39
N ARG A 369 -1.72 -8.02 17.27
CA ARG A 369 -1.46 -6.82 18.07
C ARG A 369 -0.18 -6.91 18.92
N LYS A 370 0.09 -8.08 19.51
CA LYS A 370 1.34 -8.31 20.25
C LYS A 370 2.55 -8.41 19.34
N THR A 371 2.35 -8.91 18.12
CA THR A 371 3.39 -9.00 17.09
C THR A 371 3.86 -7.61 16.65
N ASP A 372 2.95 -6.66 16.48
CA ASP A 372 3.28 -5.26 16.20
C ASP A 372 4.21 -4.67 17.27
N ALA A 373 3.82 -4.79 18.54
CA ALA A 373 4.61 -4.27 19.66
C ALA A 373 6.01 -4.93 19.74
N GLU A 374 6.10 -6.22 19.47
CA GLU A 374 7.38 -6.94 19.51
C GLU A 374 8.29 -6.54 18.34
N ILE A 375 7.75 -6.34 17.14
CA ILE A 375 8.52 -5.85 15.98
C ILE A 375 9.07 -4.45 16.28
N ILE A 376 8.25 -3.54 16.84
CA ILE A 376 8.70 -2.20 17.22
C ILE A 376 9.87 -2.27 18.19
N LYS A 377 9.80 -3.13 19.22
CA LYS A 377 10.91 -3.31 20.18
C LYS A 377 12.19 -3.81 19.49
N MET A 378 12.07 -4.80 18.59
CA MET A 378 13.21 -5.29 17.81
C MET A 378 13.85 -4.20 16.96
N MET A 379 13.03 -3.29 16.40
CA MET A 379 13.53 -2.18 15.58
C MET A 379 14.17 -1.06 16.41
N LEU A 380 13.85 -0.95 17.70
CA LEU A 380 14.40 0.05 18.62
C LEU A 380 15.63 -0.47 19.39
N SER A 381 15.92 -1.78 19.35
CA SER A 381 17.09 -2.40 19.97
C SER A 381 18.33 -2.31 19.08
#